data_493efb7652186f8a0a1275859089f8fa
#
_entry.id   493efb7652186f8a0a1275859089f8fa
#
_cell.length_a   1.000
_cell.length_b   1.000
_cell.length_c   1.000
_cell.angle_alpha   90.00
_cell.angle_beta   90.00
_cell.angle_gamma   90.00
#
_symmetry.space_group_name_H-M   'P 1'
#
loop_
_entity.id
_entity.type
_entity.pdbx_description
1 polymer ?
#
loop_
_entity_poly.entity_id
_entity_poly.type
_entity_poly.pdbx_seq_one_letter_code
_entity_poly.pdbx_strand_id
1 'polypeptide(L)'
;MADLAFATTEGQTIDRELLIAYLNTGTSSAPVWSAIGKRVEDSTEEMDWGQESKQDILGNTFTTMKKPVITQTFDPIPLDAGDAAAVKMWNLAVKDHDAQALANQDMMIGHFYATSGDAKFAERYDSCAIAVTSIGGDGGGTLNIASEITYGGNRTLGTITKSGSGVTFTADT
;
A
#
# COMPACT_ATOMS: atom_id res chain seq x y z
N MET A 1 0.90 -11.51 17.64
CA MET A 1 1.32 -12.25 16.43
C MET A 1 2.66 -12.90 16.71
N ALA A 2 2.84 -14.17 16.34
CA ALA A 2 4.15 -14.84 16.41
C ALA A 2 5.09 -14.23 15.34
N ASP A 3 6.39 -14.47 15.50
CA ASP A 3 7.36 -14.06 14.49
C ASP A 3 7.03 -14.70 13.14
N LEU A 4 7.09 -13.88 12.09
CA LEU A 4 6.81 -14.31 10.73
C LEU A 4 8.06 -14.94 10.11
N ALA A 5 7.87 -15.97 9.30
CA ALA A 5 8.92 -16.56 8.48
C ALA A 5 8.73 -16.17 7.01
N PHE A 6 9.82 -16.15 6.25
CA PHE A 6 9.72 -15.98 4.80
C PHE A 6 9.42 -17.34 4.13
N ALA A 7 8.61 -17.29 3.08
CA ALA A 7 8.18 -18.48 2.32
C ALA A 7 9.25 -18.99 1.33
N THR A 8 10.51 -18.57 1.50
CA THR A 8 11.66 -18.95 0.67
C THR A 8 12.67 -19.75 1.49
N THR A 9 13.52 -20.52 0.84
CA THR A 9 14.65 -21.21 1.46
C THR A 9 15.90 -20.32 1.43
N GLU A 10 16.88 -20.64 2.26
CA GLU A 10 18.17 -19.93 2.30
C GLU A 10 18.82 -19.88 0.91
N GLY A 11 19.26 -18.68 0.53
CA GLY A 11 19.86 -18.40 -0.79
C GLY A 11 18.87 -18.05 -1.91
N GLN A 12 17.57 -18.11 -1.65
CA GLN A 12 16.54 -17.66 -2.59
C GLN A 12 16.11 -16.22 -2.31
N THR A 13 16.01 -15.40 -3.36
CA THR A 13 15.42 -14.06 -3.29
C THR A 13 13.91 -14.13 -3.30
N ILE A 14 13.28 -13.09 -2.75
CA ILE A 14 11.83 -12.92 -2.74
C ILE A 14 11.43 -12.11 -3.98
N ASP A 15 10.45 -12.62 -4.73
CA ASP A 15 9.95 -11.93 -5.91
C ASP A 15 9.14 -10.68 -5.53
N ARG A 16 9.36 -9.56 -6.26
CA ARG A 16 8.69 -8.28 -6.00
C ARG A 16 7.15 -8.39 -6.10
N GLU A 17 6.63 -9.27 -6.94
CA GLU A 17 5.20 -9.50 -7.13
C GLU A 17 4.48 -10.07 -5.89
N LEU A 18 5.22 -10.47 -4.87
CA LEU A 18 4.68 -10.97 -3.60
C LEU A 18 4.36 -9.86 -2.59
N LEU A 19 4.66 -8.60 -2.91
CA LEU A 19 4.27 -7.42 -2.14
C LEU A 19 3.25 -6.61 -2.95
N ILE A 20 2.00 -6.61 -2.51
CA ILE A 20 0.89 -6.04 -3.28
C ILE A 20 0.08 -5.08 -2.42
N ALA A 21 -0.10 -3.85 -2.90
CA ALA A 21 -1.02 -2.89 -2.33
C ALA A 21 -2.44 -3.07 -2.90
N TYR A 22 -3.44 -2.97 -2.05
CA TYR A 22 -4.85 -3.09 -2.40
C TYR A 22 -5.63 -1.87 -1.94
N LEU A 23 -6.49 -1.36 -2.80
CA LEU A 23 -7.48 -0.34 -2.47
C LEU A 23 -8.84 -1.00 -2.27
N ASN A 24 -9.56 -0.63 -1.22
CA ASN A 24 -10.94 -1.03 -1.06
C ASN A 24 -11.82 -0.27 -2.08
N THR A 25 -12.30 -0.96 -3.09
CA THR A 25 -13.22 -0.41 -4.11
C THR A 25 -14.70 -0.67 -3.78
N GLY A 26 -14.96 -1.42 -2.72
CA GLY A 26 -16.29 -1.64 -2.14
C GLY A 26 -16.65 -0.60 -1.07
N THR A 27 -17.39 -1.04 -0.07
CA THR A 27 -17.76 -0.24 1.09
C THR A 27 -16.97 -0.67 2.32
N SER A 28 -17.04 0.10 3.41
CA SER A 28 -16.41 -0.28 4.70
C SER A 28 -16.99 -1.57 5.30
N SER A 29 -18.29 -1.83 5.08
CA SER A 29 -19.00 -3.03 5.56
C SER A 29 -18.90 -4.23 4.63
N ALA A 30 -18.61 -4.00 3.35
CA ALA A 30 -18.42 -5.02 2.33
C ALA A 30 -17.19 -4.66 1.46
N PRO A 31 -15.98 -4.84 1.98
CA PRO A 31 -14.76 -4.45 1.27
C PRO A 31 -14.54 -5.34 0.04
N VAL A 32 -14.15 -4.70 -1.06
CA VAL A 32 -13.70 -5.34 -2.29
C VAL A 32 -12.28 -4.86 -2.54
N TRP A 33 -11.32 -5.74 -2.38
CA TRP A 33 -9.91 -5.42 -2.49
C TRP A 33 -9.41 -5.51 -3.92
N SER A 34 -9.07 -4.37 -4.50
CA SER A 34 -8.53 -4.27 -5.86
C SER A 34 -7.06 -3.92 -5.80
N ALA A 35 -6.21 -4.75 -6.42
CA ALA A 35 -4.77 -4.53 -6.45
C ALA A 35 -4.44 -3.25 -7.23
N ILE A 36 -3.49 -2.48 -6.71
CA ILE A 36 -2.88 -1.35 -7.41
C ILE A 36 -1.58 -1.85 -8.05
N GLY A 37 -1.26 -1.36 -9.25
CA GLY A 37 0.00 -1.65 -9.91
C GLY A 37 -0.12 -2.46 -11.19
N LYS A 38 -1.32 -2.64 -11.75
CA LYS A 38 -1.49 -3.27 -13.06
C LYS A 38 -0.72 -2.49 -14.13
N ARG A 39 0.28 -3.13 -14.75
CA ARG A 39 1.19 -2.53 -15.73
C ARG A 39 2.09 -1.42 -15.16
N VAL A 40 2.24 -1.33 -13.84
CA VAL A 40 3.23 -0.48 -13.20
C VAL A 40 4.52 -1.27 -13.06
N GLU A 41 5.62 -0.70 -13.53
CA GLU A 41 6.92 -1.40 -13.57
C GLU A 41 7.70 -1.24 -12.27
N ASP A 42 7.54 -0.11 -11.59
CA ASP A 42 8.25 0.20 -10.34
C ASP A 42 7.34 0.85 -9.31
N SER A 43 7.46 0.37 -8.08
CA SER A 43 6.79 0.94 -6.92
C SER A 43 7.49 0.47 -5.65
N THR A 44 7.88 1.41 -4.80
CA THR A 44 8.60 1.16 -3.55
C THR A 44 7.82 1.72 -2.38
N GLU A 45 7.74 0.96 -1.29
CA GLU A 45 7.30 1.47 0.00
C GLU A 45 8.47 2.12 0.71
N GLU A 46 8.31 3.39 1.07
CA GLU A 46 9.28 4.15 1.84
C GLU A 46 8.81 4.28 3.29
N MET A 47 9.73 4.13 4.23
CA MET A 47 9.45 4.18 5.66
C MET A 47 10.25 5.30 6.31
N ASP A 48 9.57 6.41 6.67
CA ASP A 48 10.18 7.49 7.44
C ASP A 48 10.01 7.26 8.94
N TRP A 49 11.09 6.85 9.60
CA TRP A 49 11.13 6.60 11.05
C TRP A 49 11.35 7.87 11.89
N GLY A 50 11.46 9.04 11.27
CA GLY A 50 11.71 10.30 11.97
C GLY A 50 12.90 10.19 12.93
N GLN A 51 14.01 9.60 12.47
CA GLN A 51 15.21 9.38 13.28
C GLN A 51 15.89 10.72 13.61
N GLU A 52 16.08 10.99 14.88
CA GLU A 52 16.79 12.16 15.39
C GLU A 52 17.92 11.74 16.32
N SER A 53 19.10 12.32 16.14
CA SER A 53 20.24 12.15 17.04
C SER A 53 20.57 13.45 17.72
N LYS A 54 20.74 13.41 19.03
CA LYS A 54 21.09 14.57 19.88
C LYS A 54 22.25 14.22 20.76
N GLN A 55 23.02 15.24 21.18
CA GLN A 55 24.12 15.09 22.11
C GLN A 55 23.76 15.72 23.46
N ASP A 56 24.03 15.04 24.54
CA ASP A 56 23.88 15.61 25.89
C ASP A 56 25.08 16.52 26.24
N ILE A 57 24.98 17.23 27.35
CA ILE A 57 26.04 18.13 27.84
C ILE A 57 27.31 17.40 28.27
N LEU A 58 27.30 16.08 28.36
CA LEU A 58 28.43 15.23 28.70
C LEU A 58 29.11 14.67 27.44
N GLY A 59 28.58 15.00 26.25
CA GLY A 59 29.11 14.54 24.99
C GLY A 59 28.58 13.19 24.52
N ASN A 60 27.63 12.59 25.25
CA ASN A 60 27.02 11.31 24.82
C ASN A 60 25.95 11.55 23.74
N THR A 61 25.96 10.75 22.70
CA THR A 61 24.95 10.79 21.65
C THR A 61 23.81 9.84 21.98
N PHE A 62 22.57 10.33 21.90
CA PHE A 62 21.38 9.49 21.96
C PHE A 62 20.51 9.68 20.72
N THR A 63 19.93 8.59 20.26
CA THR A 63 19.09 8.55 19.07
C THR A 63 17.68 8.13 19.43
N THR A 64 16.69 8.84 18.90
CA THR A 64 15.27 8.51 19.04
C THR A 64 14.67 8.20 17.68
N MET A 65 13.67 7.31 17.66
CA MET A 65 12.90 6.96 16.47
C MET A 65 11.41 6.98 16.81
N LYS A 66 10.57 7.25 15.83
CA LYS A 66 9.11 7.24 15.93
C LYS A 66 8.55 6.06 15.14
N LYS A 67 7.25 5.80 15.28
CA LYS A 67 6.56 4.89 14.34
C LYS A 67 6.71 5.45 12.92
N PRO A 68 7.01 4.60 11.91
CA PRO A 68 7.26 5.10 10.57
C PRO A 68 5.97 5.65 9.94
N VAL A 69 6.14 6.71 9.17
CA VAL A 69 5.17 7.08 8.15
C VAL A 69 5.53 6.30 6.89
N ILE A 70 4.58 5.56 6.35
CA ILE A 70 4.80 4.74 5.17
C ILE A 70 4.17 5.45 3.98
N THR A 71 4.95 5.63 2.93
CA THR A 71 4.51 6.18 1.65
C THR A 71 4.82 5.21 0.53
N GLN A 72 4.02 5.25 -0.54
CA GLN A 72 4.25 4.42 -1.72
C GLN A 72 3.83 5.18 -2.97
N THR A 73 4.70 5.18 -3.97
CA THR A 73 4.46 5.85 -5.25
C THR A 73 4.16 4.83 -6.34
N PHE A 74 3.19 5.16 -7.18
CA PHE A 74 2.83 4.42 -8.39
C PHE A 74 2.84 5.39 -9.57
N ASP A 75 3.84 5.29 -10.45
CA ASP A 75 4.01 6.16 -11.61
C ASP A 75 4.74 5.42 -12.74
N PRO A 76 4.12 5.28 -13.93
CA PRO A 76 2.74 5.59 -14.26
C PRO A 76 1.76 4.44 -13.94
N ILE A 77 0.49 4.77 -13.69
CA ILE A 77 -0.61 3.81 -13.68
C ILE A 77 -1.39 3.99 -14.98
N PRO A 78 -1.33 3.06 -15.93
CA PRO A 78 -2.11 3.12 -17.16
C PRO A 78 -3.62 3.02 -16.87
N LEU A 79 -4.41 3.93 -17.38
CA LEU A 79 -5.87 3.91 -17.20
C LEU A 79 -6.49 2.79 -18.04
N ASP A 80 -7.21 1.90 -17.36
CA ASP A 80 -7.92 0.75 -17.93
C ASP A 80 -9.26 0.60 -17.21
N ALA A 81 -10.35 0.53 -17.97
CA ALA A 81 -11.70 0.34 -17.40
C ALA A 81 -11.85 -0.96 -16.60
N GLY A 82 -10.99 -1.95 -16.82
CA GLY A 82 -10.91 -3.19 -16.04
C GLY A 82 -10.08 -3.09 -14.77
N ASP A 83 -9.47 -1.93 -14.47
CA ASP A 83 -8.73 -1.66 -13.24
C ASP A 83 -9.59 -0.84 -12.28
N ALA A 84 -10.29 -1.52 -11.37
CA ALA A 84 -11.22 -0.88 -10.44
C ALA A 84 -10.52 0.11 -9.49
N ALA A 85 -9.26 -0.13 -9.12
CA ALA A 85 -8.48 0.78 -8.28
C ALA A 85 -8.17 2.08 -9.04
N ALA A 86 -7.66 1.99 -10.27
CA ALA A 86 -7.37 3.15 -11.11
C ALA A 86 -8.64 3.96 -11.43
N VAL A 87 -9.75 3.27 -11.72
CA VAL A 87 -11.05 3.91 -11.99
C VAL A 87 -11.55 4.66 -10.76
N LYS A 88 -11.45 4.08 -9.55
CA LYS A 88 -11.82 4.75 -8.30
C LYS A 88 -10.97 5.99 -8.05
N MET A 89 -9.65 5.89 -8.17
CA MET A 89 -8.73 7.01 -7.99
C MET A 89 -9.03 8.14 -8.98
N TRP A 90 -9.26 7.80 -10.25
CA TRP A 90 -9.61 8.78 -11.27
C TRP A 90 -10.95 9.49 -10.96
N ASN A 91 -11.99 8.74 -10.54
CA ASN A 91 -13.28 9.34 -10.20
C ASN A 91 -13.14 10.36 -9.06
N LEU A 92 -12.46 9.98 -7.98
CA LEU A 92 -12.29 10.85 -6.83
C LEU A 92 -11.42 12.08 -7.13
N ALA A 93 -10.34 11.89 -7.89
CA ALA A 93 -9.37 12.95 -8.16
C ALA A 93 -9.78 13.87 -9.32
N VAL A 94 -10.24 13.29 -10.43
CA VAL A 94 -10.44 14.05 -11.68
C VAL A 94 -11.90 14.46 -11.86
N LYS A 95 -12.83 13.53 -11.61
CA LYS A 95 -14.26 13.82 -11.80
C LYS A 95 -14.84 14.64 -10.65
N ASP A 96 -14.61 14.19 -9.42
CA ASP A 96 -15.30 14.73 -8.24
C ASP A 96 -14.45 15.76 -7.46
N HIS A 97 -13.14 15.79 -7.65
CA HIS A 97 -12.17 16.59 -6.87
C HIS A 97 -12.40 16.47 -5.35
N ASP A 98 -12.72 15.25 -4.89
CA ASP A 98 -13.08 14.97 -3.50
C ASP A 98 -11.82 14.71 -2.66
N ALA A 99 -11.20 15.80 -2.19
CA ALA A 99 -10.00 15.74 -1.37
C ALA A 99 -10.25 15.03 -0.02
N GLN A 100 -11.46 15.12 0.53
CA GLN A 100 -11.79 14.48 1.80
C GLN A 100 -11.89 12.96 1.64
N ALA A 101 -12.53 12.49 0.58
CA ALA A 101 -12.57 11.06 0.27
C ALA A 101 -11.17 10.53 -0.05
N LEU A 102 -10.36 11.26 -0.84
CA LEU A 102 -8.97 10.88 -1.15
C LEU A 102 -8.08 10.77 0.09
N ALA A 103 -8.34 11.57 1.14
CA ALA A 103 -7.62 11.52 2.41
C ALA A 103 -8.11 10.42 3.38
N ASN A 104 -9.16 9.67 3.03
CA ASN A 104 -9.78 8.67 3.91
C ASN A 104 -10.04 7.35 3.16
N GLN A 105 -9.03 6.82 2.50
CA GLN A 105 -9.13 5.56 1.80
C GLN A 105 -8.76 4.38 2.70
N ASP A 106 -9.50 3.29 2.58
CA ASP A 106 -9.23 2.02 3.25
C ASP A 106 -8.34 1.17 2.34
N MET A 107 -7.16 0.84 2.83
CA MET A 107 -6.13 0.14 2.06
C MET A 107 -5.53 -1.03 2.81
N MET A 108 -4.96 -1.96 2.08
CA MET A 108 -4.30 -3.14 2.61
C MET A 108 -3.00 -3.40 1.86
N ILE A 109 -1.97 -3.82 2.58
CA ILE A 109 -0.72 -4.33 2.01
C ILE A 109 -0.68 -5.83 2.27
N GLY A 110 -0.55 -6.61 1.21
CA GLY A 110 -0.40 -8.07 1.27
C GLY A 110 1.06 -8.48 1.11
N HIS A 111 1.61 -9.11 2.13
CA HIS A 111 2.98 -9.65 2.15
C HIS A 111 2.95 -11.16 1.89
N PHE A 112 2.74 -11.57 0.65
CA PHE A 112 2.59 -12.97 0.29
C PHE A 112 3.84 -13.83 0.50
N TYR A 113 4.99 -13.19 0.73
CA TYR A 113 6.26 -13.81 1.07
C TYR A 113 6.42 -14.07 2.57
N ALA A 114 5.64 -13.38 3.43
CA ALA A 114 5.72 -13.51 4.89
C ALA A 114 4.57 -14.40 5.39
N THR A 115 4.90 -15.43 6.15
CA THR A 115 3.94 -16.45 6.57
C THR A 115 3.99 -16.71 8.07
N SER A 116 2.81 -17.01 8.64
CA SER A 116 2.66 -17.63 9.96
C SER A 116 1.91 -18.95 9.73
N GLY A 117 2.65 -20.06 9.65
CA GLY A 117 2.11 -21.32 9.12
C GLY A 117 1.73 -21.19 7.65
N ASP A 118 0.52 -21.58 7.29
CA ASP A 118 0.00 -21.48 5.91
C ASP A 118 -0.61 -20.11 5.57
N ALA A 119 -0.85 -19.28 6.59
CA ALA A 119 -1.45 -17.96 6.43
C ALA A 119 -0.42 -16.94 5.92
N LYS A 120 -0.82 -16.08 5.00
CA LYS A 120 0.00 -14.99 4.46
C LYS A 120 -0.27 -13.73 5.25
N PHE A 121 0.79 -13.00 5.59
CA PHE A 121 0.69 -11.76 6.36
C PHE A 121 0.08 -10.63 5.54
N ALA A 122 -0.76 -9.84 6.18
CA ALA A 122 -1.27 -8.59 5.63
C ALA A 122 -1.47 -7.55 6.73
N GLU A 123 -1.48 -6.30 6.31
CA GLU A 123 -1.78 -5.17 7.16
C GLU A 123 -2.78 -4.24 6.47
N ARG A 124 -3.78 -3.79 7.24
CA ARG A 124 -4.83 -2.90 6.78
C ARG A 124 -4.71 -1.56 7.47
N TYR A 125 -4.91 -0.49 6.71
CA TYR A 125 -4.91 0.89 7.15
C TYR A 125 -6.25 1.52 6.79
N ASP A 126 -6.96 2.06 7.78
CA ASP A 126 -8.36 2.49 7.62
C ASP A 126 -8.52 3.96 7.18
N SER A 127 -7.43 4.72 7.09
CA SER A 127 -7.45 6.14 6.68
C SER A 127 -6.16 6.51 5.96
N CYS A 128 -6.01 6.04 4.72
CA CYS A 128 -4.89 6.37 3.86
C CYS A 128 -5.21 7.60 3.00
N ALA A 129 -4.21 8.41 2.71
CA ALA A 129 -4.31 9.49 1.75
C ALA A 129 -3.76 9.03 0.39
N ILE A 130 -4.52 9.29 -0.68
CA ILE A 130 -4.10 9.07 -2.07
C ILE A 130 -4.04 10.42 -2.75
N ALA A 131 -2.84 10.86 -3.10
CA ALA A 131 -2.62 12.05 -3.91
C ALA A 131 -2.41 11.64 -5.37
N VAL A 132 -3.37 11.92 -6.25
CA VAL A 132 -3.17 11.81 -7.69
C VAL A 132 -2.44 13.07 -8.15
N THR A 133 -1.17 12.92 -8.52
CA THR A 133 -0.24 14.04 -8.76
C THR A 133 -0.22 14.49 -10.21
N SER A 134 -0.57 13.60 -11.14
CA SER A 134 -0.63 13.94 -12.56
C SER A 134 -1.61 13.05 -13.33
N ILE A 135 -2.05 13.54 -14.46
CA ILE A 135 -2.76 12.78 -15.50
C ILE A 135 -2.21 13.20 -16.85
N GLY A 136 -1.84 12.26 -17.70
CA GLY A 136 -1.26 12.53 -19.00
C GLY A 136 -0.62 11.31 -19.63
N GLY A 137 0.24 11.52 -20.59
CA GLY A 137 0.98 10.51 -21.34
C GLY A 137 1.56 11.08 -22.62
N ASP A 138 2.39 10.30 -23.29
CA ASP A 138 2.99 10.70 -24.57
C ASP A 138 1.98 10.69 -25.71
N GLY A 139 2.21 11.52 -26.71
CA GLY A 139 1.39 11.55 -27.94
C GLY A 139 1.44 10.19 -28.64
N GLY A 140 0.26 9.59 -28.86
CA GLY A 140 0.12 8.24 -29.40
C GLY A 140 0.31 7.11 -28.40
N GLY A 141 0.61 7.44 -27.13
CA GLY A 141 0.77 6.48 -26.05
C GLY A 141 -0.53 6.24 -25.26
N THR A 142 -0.36 5.75 -24.02
CA THR A 142 -1.47 5.46 -23.10
C THR A 142 -1.70 6.64 -22.16
N LEU A 143 -2.97 6.92 -21.84
CA LEU A 143 -3.31 7.86 -20.78
C LEU A 143 -3.04 7.23 -19.41
N ASN A 144 -2.27 7.92 -18.59
CA ASN A 144 -1.80 7.44 -17.29
C ASN A 144 -2.16 8.43 -16.19
N ILE A 145 -2.23 7.92 -14.95
CA ILE A 145 -2.18 8.75 -13.75
C ILE A 145 -0.95 8.39 -12.93
N ALA A 146 -0.42 9.35 -12.18
CA ALA A 146 0.55 9.10 -11.13
C ALA A 146 -0.09 9.32 -9.77
N SER A 147 0.23 8.48 -8.80
CA SER A 147 -0.28 8.60 -7.44
C SER A 147 0.79 8.36 -6.40
N GLU A 148 0.69 9.13 -5.31
CA GLU A 148 1.43 8.92 -4.08
C GLU A 148 0.44 8.56 -2.98
N ILE A 149 0.73 7.49 -2.26
CA ILE A 149 -0.10 6.96 -1.18
C ILE A 149 0.64 7.16 0.13
N THR A 150 -0.04 7.75 1.12
CA THR A 150 0.43 7.77 2.51
C THR A 150 -0.47 6.87 3.33
N TYR A 151 0.10 5.82 3.90
CA TYR A 151 -0.63 4.89 4.76
C TYR A 151 -0.83 5.51 6.15
N GLY A 152 -2.08 5.57 6.60
CA GLY A 152 -2.47 6.25 7.83
C GLY A 152 -3.68 5.63 8.52
N GLY A 153 -4.11 6.25 9.62
CA GLY A 153 -5.19 5.74 10.46
C GLY A 153 -4.73 4.61 11.38
N ASN A 154 -5.66 3.69 11.69
CA ASN A 154 -5.36 2.53 12.50
C ASN A 154 -4.78 1.41 11.63
N ARG A 155 -3.60 0.96 12.02
CA ARG A 155 -2.98 -0.23 11.42
C ARG A 155 -3.52 -1.49 12.09
N THR A 156 -4.18 -2.34 11.34
CA THR A 156 -4.66 -3.66 11.79
C THR A 156 -3.84 -4.75 11.13
N LEU A 157 -3.25 -5.62 11.95
CA LEU A 157 -2.51 -6.79 11.47
C LEU A 157 -3.49 -7.94 11.21
N GLY A 158 -3.15 -8.79 10.26
CA GLY A 158 -3.98 -9.93 9.93
C GLY A 158 -3.38 -10.81 8.84
N THR A 159 -4.24 -11.59 8.24
CA THR A 159 -3.88 -12.51 7.17
C THR A 159 -4.67 -12.23 5.90
N ILE A 160 -4.07 -12.57 4.76
CA ILE A 160 -4.69 -12.46 3.45
C ILE A 160 -4.80 -13.83 2.80
N THR A 161 -5.96 -14.11 2.21
CA THR A 161 -6.19 -15.29 1.39
C THR A 161 -6.68 -14.90 0.01
N LYS A 162 -6.17 -15.58 -1.04
CA LYS A 162 -6.68 -15.45 -2.41
C LYS A 162 -7.74 -16.51 -2.66
N SER A 163 -8.89 -16.11 -3.22
CA SER A 163 -9.95 -17.02 -3.65
C SER A 163 -10.43 -16.59 -5.03
N GLY A 164 -10.08 -17.35 -6.05
CA GLY A 164 -10.33 -16.97 -7.44
C GLY A 164 -9.64 -15.64 -7.80
N SER A 165 -10.41 -14.66 -8.28
CA SER A 165 -9.93 -13.32 -8.60
C SER A 165 -9.96 -12.35 -7.41
N GLY A 166 -10.51 -12.76 -6.27
CA GLY A 166 -10.67 -11.92 -5.08
C GLY A 166 -9.65 -12.21 -3.99
N VAL A 167 -9.54 -11.29 -3.05
CA VAL A 167 -8.77 -11.47 -1.82
C VAL A 167 -9.62 -11.12 -0.60
N THR A 168 -9.37 -11.81 0.50
CA THR A 168 -10.04 -11.58 1.77
C THR A 168 -9.01 -11.29 2.85
N PHE A 169 -9.27 -10.26 3.64
CA PHE A 169 -8.50 -9.91 4.84
C PHE A 169 -9.19 -10.46 6.07
N THR A 170 -8.43 -11.09 6.95
CA THR A 170 -8.89 -11.54 8.28
C THR A 170 -7.99 -10.93 9.33
N ALA A 171 -8.58 -10.08 10.18
CA ALA A 171 -7.82 -9.44 11.27
C ALA A 171 -7.38 -10.48 12.32
N ASP A 172 -6.21 -10.28 12.88
CA ASP A 172 -5.76 -11.01 14.06
C ASP A 172 -6.59 -10.58 15.28
N THR A 173 -6.96 -11.54 16.11
CA THR A 173 -7.69 -11.33 17.37
C THR A 173 -6.75 -11.14 18.55
#